data_526b9d9a6676691fe11b827c9bcee3dd
#
_entry.id   526b9d9a6676691fe11b827c9bcee3dd
#
_cell.length_a   1.000
_cell.length_b   1.000
_cell.length_c   1.000
_cell.angle_alpha   90.00
_cell.angle_beta   90.00
_cell.angle_gamma   90.00
#
_symmetry.space_group_name_H-M   'P 1'
#
loop_
_entity.id
_entity.type
_entity.pdbx_description
1 polymer ?
#
loop_
_entity_poly.entity_id
_entity_poly.type
_entity_poly.pdbx_seq_one_letter_code
_entity_poly.pdbx_strand_id
1 'polypeptide(L)'
;MKKISLLICFVIFLSCAPKKKSISPTAILITDVNIVDVSNGDILQNRQVVIDSGKIKKIVESVEDAEEYSTKIEAKDKYLIPGLAEMHPHIPQPPTSNTRIEETLYLYLSNGITTIRGMLGHPTHLDLREKALKGEVLSPRIFTSSPSFNGNTVTTKEEAVEKVTTYKNEGYDFLKIHPGMQLEVFDQMVETANELNIPFAGHVPVMVGIRHALESKYASIDHVDGYLEGLVPESEGVDPSANGFFGYSFTPLADTSKIDELVALSKKNQVWVVPTQSLFERWFAPVSSDELLKQPEMKYMPVSTLEDWKRRKDESTKPESGFNEEQWNKFTAIRRQLILKLQENGHGMLLGSDAPQLFNVPGFSIHHEVDGMLEAGLTPLEILQSGTINPAIYFGMEDTFGSIKEGLDADLVLLNSNPLLDITALKQISGVMVRGKWLSKESIAEKLEQIADN
;
A
#
# COMPACT_ATOMS: atom_id res chain seq x y z
N MET A 1 96.34 9.66 -5.43
CA MET A 1 95.24 9.83 -6.39
C MET A 1 94.05 9.06 -5.86
N LYS A 2 93.06 9.73 -5.19
CA LYS A 2 91.86 9.10 -4.67
C LYS A 2 90.75 9.26 -5.73
N LYS A 3 90.20 8.15 -6.19
CA LYS A 3 88.99 8.11 -7.07
C LYS A 3 87.73 8.26 -6.25
N ILE A 4 86.97 9.29 -6.50
CA ILE A 4 85.65 9.51 -5.93
C ILE A 4 84.67 8.87 -6.94
N SER A 5 83.97 7.79 -6.48
CA SER A 5 82.86 7.23 -7.24
C SER A 5 81.59 7.96 -6.82
N LEU A 6 80.93 8.63 -7.74
CA LEU A 6 79.67 9.32 -7.61
C LEU A 6 78.53 8.31 -7.80
N LEU A 7 77.81 8.00 -6.70
CA LEU A 7 76.64 7.11 -6.74
C LEU A 7 75.42 7.97 -7.05
N ILE A 8 74.84 7.85 -8.23
CA ILE A 8 73.61 8.53 -8.63
C ILE A 8 72.44 7.64 -8.17
N CYS A 9 71.75 8.05 -7.09
CA CYS A 9 70.47 7.44 -6.67
C CYS A 9 69.35 7.93 -7.59
N PHE A 10 68.85 7.03 -8.44
CA PHE A 10 67.64 7.24 -9.23
C PHE A 10 66.41 7.02 -8.31
N VAL A 11 65.79 8.12 -7.90
CA VAL A 11 64.49 8.07 -7.17
C VAL A 11 63.37 7.87 -8.18
N ILE A 12 62.86 6.64 -8.30
CA ILE A 12 61.70 6.35 -9.11
C ILE A 12 60.46 6.82 -8.31
N PHE A 13 59.90 7.97 -8.71
CA PHE A 13 58.57 8.38 -8.26
C PHE A 13 57.54 7.45 -8.92
N LEU A 14 57.12 6.42 -8.19
CA LEU A 14 55.90 5.70 -8.54
C LEU A 14 54.69 6.64 -8.29
N SER A 15 54.26 7.30 -9.37
CA SER A 15 52.99 8.02 -9.40
C SER A 15 51.87 6.96 -9.31
N CYS A 16 51.29 6.76 -8.15
CA CYS A 16 49.99 6.08 -8.00
C CYS A 16 48.94 7.00 -8.59
N ALA A 17 48.66 6.89 -9.88
CA ALA A 17 47.43 7.44 -10.43
C ALA A 17 46.26 6.73 -9.74
N PRO A 18 45.25 7.46 -9.22
CA PRO A 18 44.08 6.83 -8.65
C PRO A 18 43.44 5.93 -9.72
N LYS A 19 43.25 4.64 -9.44
CA LYS A 19 42.52 3.74 -10.32
C LYS A 19 41.13 4.32 -10.49
N LYS A 20 40.77 4.73 -11.72
CA LYS A 20 39.42 5.14 -12.09
C LYS A 20 38.50 4.00 -11.67
N LYS A 21 37.54 4.26 -10.77
CA LYS A 21 36.59 3.26 -10.35
C LYS A 21 35.71 2.94 -11.56
N SER A 22 35.79 1.73 -12.09
CA SER A 22 34.94 1.31 -13.21
C SER A 22 33.48 1.35 -12.77
N ILE A 23 32.63 1.98 -13.58
CA ILE A 23 31.18 1.97 -13.39
C ILE A 23 30.69 0.54 -13.61
N SER A 24 29.79 0.07 -12.74
CA SER A 24 29.17 -1.26 -12.90
C SER A 24 28.39 -1.33 -14.21
N PRO A 25 28.47 -2.41 -14.99
CA PRO A 25 27.69 -2.58 -16.21
C PRO A 25 26.16 -2.55 -15.98
N THR A 26 25.72 -2.82 -14.74
CA THR A 26 24.31 -2.82 -14.33
C THR A 26 23.86 -1.50 -13.72
N ALA A 27 24.78 -0.54 -13.60
CA ALA A 27 24.45 0.76 -13.03
C ALA A 27 23.54 1.57 -13.97
N ILE A 28 22.54 2.21 -13.39
CA ILE A 28 21.57 3.08 -14.06
C ILE A 28 21.79 4.49 -13.55
N LEU A 29 21.77 5.47 -14.46
CA LEU A 29 21.80 6.88 -14.14
C LEU A 29 20.46 7.53 -14.52
N ILE A 30 19.75 8.10 -13.55
CA ILE A 30 18.61 8.99 -13.80
C ILE A 30 19.14 10.42 -13.80
N THR A 31 18.90 11.18 -14.87
CA THR A 31 19.47 12.52 -15.07
C THR A 31 18.43 13.62 -14.87
N ASP A 32 18.90 14.74 -14.30
CA ASP A 32 18.17 16.01 -14.20
C ASP A 32 16.76 15.91 -13.56
N VAL A 33 16.59 14.99 -12.61
CA VAL A 33 15.30 14.71 -11.96
C VAL A 33 15.04 15.61 -10.76
N ASN A 34 13.78 16.00 -10.55
CA ASN A 34 13.32 16.63 -9.32
C ASN A 34 12.88 15.55 -8.33
N ILE A 35 13.54 15.44 -7.18
CA ILE A 35 13.20 14.45 -6.15
C ILE A 35 12.24 15.08 -5.16
N VAL A 36 11.13 14.42 -4.92
CA VAL A 36 10.15 14.79 -3.88
C VAL A 36 10.58 14.13 -2.57
N ASP A 37 10.95 14.94 -1.58
CA ASP A 37 11.13 14.47 -0.22
C ASP A 37 9.76 14.34 0.46
N VAL A 38 9.24 13.12 0.49
CA VAL A 38 7.93 12.83 1.07
C VAL A 38 7.86 13.03 2.59
N SER A 39 8.99 13.24 3.27
CA SER A 39 8.99 13.47 4.72
C SER A 39 8.53 14.88 5.09
N ASN A 40 8.80 15.87 4.23
CA ASN A 40 8.57 17.29 4.50
C ASN A 40 7.96 18.07 3.32
N GLY A 41 7.89 17.48 2.12
CA GLY A 41 7.38 18.11 0.91
C GLY A 41 8.41 18.98 0.17
N ASP A 42 9.69 18.96 0.54
CA ASP A 42 10.74 19.65 -0.20
C ASP A 42 11.02 19.00 -1.56
N ILE A 43 11.50 19.78 -2.51
CA ILE A 43 11.92 19.31 -3.84
C ILE A 43 13.41 19.55 -4.03
N LEU A 44 14.17 18.47 -4.16
CA LEU A 44 15.57 18.52 -4.57
C LEU A 44 15.64 18.59 -6.09
N GLN A 45 15.83 19.80 -6.63
CA GLN A 45 15.79 20.05 -8.08
C GLN A 45 17.03 19.53 -8.81
N ASN A 46 16.85 19.08 -10.06
CA ASN A 46 17.90 18.76 -11.02
C ASN A 46 18.98 17.82 -10.44
N ARG A 47 18.58 16.73 -9.81
CA ARG A 47 19.51 15.75 -9.26
C ARG A 47 19.85 14.65 -10.25
N GLN A 48 21.05 14.10 -10.06
CA GLN A 48 21.49 12.87 -10.69
C GLN A 48 21.38 11.74 -9.67
N VAL A 49 20.67 10.66 -10.03
CA VAL A 49 20.49 9.50 -9.15
C VAL A 49 21.18 8.29 -9.76
N VAL A 50 22.16 7.75 -9.06
CA VAL A 50 22.88 6.54 -9.48
C VAL A 50 22.30 5.34 -8.74
N ILE A 51 21.88 4.35 -9.51
CA ILE A 51 21.34 3.09 -9.02
C ILE A 51 22.26 1.97 -9.45
N ASP A 52 22.61 1.08 -8.53
CA ASP A 52 23.36 -0.12 -8.82
C ASP A 52 23.00 -1.24 -7.85
N SER A 53 22.92 -2.47 -8.37
CA SER A 53 22.59 -3.66 -7.58
C SER A 53 21.28 -3.50 -6.79
N GLY A 54 20.27 -2.88 -7.42
CA GLY A 54 18.94 -2.67 -6.82
C GLY A 54 18.85 -1.57 -5.76
N LYS A 55 19.94 -0.83 -5.50
CA LYS A 55 20.04 0.20 -4.46
C LYS A 55 20.33 1.59 -5.04
N ILE A 56 19.83 2.63 -4.37
CA ILE A 56 20.22 4.00 -4.61
C ILE A 56 21.64 4.20 -4.06
N LYS A 57 22.61 4.45 -4.93
CA LYS A 57 24.03 4.57 -4.55
C LYS A 57 24.46 5.98 -4.32
N LYS A 58 23.93 6.94 -5.11
CA LYS A 58 24.27 8.36 -4.99
C LYS A 58 23.10 9.24 -5.41
N ILE A 59 22.98 10.38 -4.74
CA ILE A 59 22.10 11.48 -5.11
C ILE A 59 22.97 12.74 -5.11
N VAL A 60 23.28 13.28 -6.29
CA VAL A 60 24.23 14.37 -6.47
C VAL A 60 23.73 15.41 -7.48
N GLU A 61 24.37 16.57 -7.56
CA GLU A 61 24.05 17.60 -8.56
C GLU A 61 24.64 17.26 -9.94
N SER A 62 25.80 16.62 -9.96
CA SER A 62 26.44 16.18 -11.19
C SER A 62 27.22 14.90 -10.97
N VAL A 63 27.31 14.09 -12.03
CA VAL A 63 28.11 12.87 -12.08
C VAL A 63 29.25 13.08 -13.06
N GLU A 64 30.50 12.91 -12.59
CA GLU A 64 31.63 12.77 -13.49
C GLU A 64 31.43 11.49 -14.32
N ASP A 65 31.85 11.48 -15.58
CA ASP A 65 31.76 10.30 -16.45
C ASP A 65 30.31 9.81 -16.73
N ALA A 66 29.30 10.70 -16.74
CA ALA A 66 27.91 10.35 -17.04
C ALA A 66 27.76 9.56 -18.37
N GLU A 67 28.66 9.80 -19.34
CA GLU A 67 28.68 9.10 -20.63
C GLU A 67 29.08 7.62 -20.52
N GLU A 68 29.68 7.21 -19.43
CA GLU A 68 30.12 5.81 -19.23
C GLU A 68 28.99 4.89 -18.74
N TYR A 69 27.82 5.46 -18.34
CA TYR A 69 26.66 4.66 -17.97
C TYR A 69 25.97 4.11 -19.22
N SER A 70 25.84 2.78 -19.28
CA SER A 70 25.17 2.09 -20.39
C SER A 70 23.65 2.31 -20.42
N THR A 71 23.06 2.54 -19.25
CA THR A 71 21.63 2.82 -19.11
C THR A 71 21.44 4.20 -18.48
N LYS A 72 20.84 5.11 -19.26
CA LYS A 72 20.47 6.45 -18.80
C LYS A 72 18.95 6.65 -18.93
N ILE A 73 18.36 7.28 -17.93
CA ILE A 73 16.94 7.64 -17.91
C ILE A 73 16.87 9.17 -17.86
N GLU A 74 16.48 9.78 -18.98
CA GLU A 74 16.28 11.22 -19.08
C GLU A 74 15.04 11.65 -18.32
N ALA A 75 15.22 12.46 -17.26
CA ALA A 75 14.15 12.83 -16.36
C ALA A 75 14.01 14.35 -16.18
N LYS A 76 14.51 15.13 -17.16
CA LYS A 76 14.38 16.58 -17.13
C LYS A 76 12.93 17.01 -17.00
N ASP A 77 12.66 17.93 -16.08
CA ASP A 77 11.35 18.46 -15.73
C ASP A 77 10.36 17.42 -15.15
N LYS A 78 10.83 16.21 -14.83
CA LYS A 78 10.04 15.15 -14.19
C LYS A 78 10.30 15.08 -12.69
N TYR A 79 9.43 14.33 -12.00
CA TYR A 79 9.45 14.20 -10.55
C TYR A 79 9.60 12.74 -10.14
N LEU A 80 10.54 12.49 -9.25
CA LEU A 80 10.80 11.16 -8.70
C LEU A 80 10.24 11.07 -7.29
N ILE A 81 9.40 10.06 -7.06
CA ILE A 81 8.87 9.71 -5.74
C ILE A 81 9.28 8.28 -5.37
N PRO A 82 9.27 7.90 -4.08
CA PRO A 82 9.36 6.50 -3.70
C PRO A 82 8.22 5.71 -4.33
N GLY A 83 8.43 4.43 -4.59
CA GLY A 83 7.36 3.53 -4.99
C GLY A 83 6.24 3.48 -3.95
N LEU A 84 5.00 3.44 -4.43
CA LEU A 84 3.82 3.38 -3.57
C LEU A 84 3.67 2.00 -2.92
N ALA A 85 3.04 1.96 -1.76
CA ALA A 85 2.55 0.76 -1.12
C ALA A 85 1.02 0.71 -1.17
N GLU A 86 0.47 -0.43 -1.58
CA GLU A 86 -0.95 -0.78 -1.45
C GLU A 86 -1.11 -1.63 -0.19
N MET A 87 -1.74 -1.06 0.84
CA MET A 87 -1.80 -1.66 2.16
C MET A 87 -3.05 -2.51 2.41
N HIS A 88 -3.92 -2.64 1.41
CA HIS A 88 -5.06 -3.57 1.45
C HIS A 88 -5.39 -4.16 0.07
N PRO A 89 -4.44 -4.86 -0.58
CA PRO A 89 -4.74 -5.61 -1.78
C PRO A 89 -5.07 -7.07 -1.46
N HIS A 90 -5.75 -7.74 -2.41
CA HIS A 90 -5.88 -9.18 -2.42
C HIS A 90 -5.07 -9.79 -3.57
N ILE A 91 -4.23 -10.76 -3.24
CA ILE A 91 -3.51 -11.55 -4.23
C ILE A 91 -4.41 -12.72 -4.62
N PRO A 92 -4.67 -12.97 -5.93
CA PRO A 92 -5.47 -14.10 -6.33
C PRO A 92 -4.87 -15.42 -5.85
N GLN A 93 -5.74 -16.38 -5.48
CA GLN A 93 -5.34 -17.67 -4.96
C GLN A 93 -5.90 -18.80 -5.85
N PRO A 94 -5.38 -20.03 -5.76
CA PRO A 94 -5.94 -21.16 -6.49
C PRO A 94 -7.47 -21.27 -6.36
N PRO A 95 -8.19 -21.63 -7.43
CA PRO A 95 -7.70 -22.20 -8.69
C PRO A 95 -7.24 -21.19 -9.77
N THR A 96 -7.04 -19.91 -9.43
CA THR A 96 -6.53 -18.92 -10.39
C THR A 96 -5.17 -19.35 -10.96
N SER A 97 -5.00 -19.19 -12.28
CA SER A 97 -3.75 -19.56 -12.96
C SER A 97 -2.57 -18.67 -12.49
N ASN A 98 -1.35 -19.22 -12.54
CA ASN A 98 -0.14 -18.45 -12.24
C ASN A 98 0.00 -17.23 -13.17
N THR A 99 -0.35 -17.37 -14.44
CA THR A 99 -0.36 -16.24 -15.39
C THR A 99 -1.22 -15.10 -14.89
N ARG A 100 -2.46 -15.40 -14.45
CA ARG A 100 -3.37 -14.36 -13.93
C ARG A 100 -2.88 -13.75 -12.62
N ILE A 101 -2.21 -14.54 -11.76
CA ILE A 101 -1.56 -14.02 -10.54
C ILE A 101 -0.44 -13.03 -10.92
N GLU A 102 0.43 -13.41 -11.85
CA GLU A 102 1.52 -12.54 -12.33
C GLU A 102 1.01 -11.28 -13.04
N GLU A 103 -0.06 -11.39 -13.83
CA GLU A 103 -0.75 -10.25 -14.44
C GLU A 103 -1.30 -9.29 -13.36
N THR A 104 -1.94 -9.83 -12.32
CA THR A 104 -2.44 -9.02 -11.20
C THR A 104 -1.30 -8.27 -10.49
N LEU A 105 -0.17 -8.94 -10.24
CA LEU A 105 1.01 -8.32 -9.65
C LEU A 105 1.59 -7.22 -10.56
N TYR A 106 1.55 -7.44 -11.87
CA TYR A 106 2.00 -6.44 -12.84
C TYR A 106 1.07 -5.22 -12.90
N LEU A 107 -0.25 -5.40 -12.75
CA LEU A 107 -1.19 -4.27 -12.67
C LEU A 107 -0.85 -3.34 -11.50
N TYR A 108 -0.43 -3.87 -10.34
CA TYR A 108 0.08 -3.04 -9.25
C TYR A 108 1.33 -2.26 -9.67
N LEU A 109 2.33 -2.94 -10.24
CA LEU A 109 3.57 -2.27 -10.71
C LEU A 109 3.29 -1.18 -11.74
N SER A 110 2.37 -1.42 -12.68
CA SER A 110 2.05 -0.46 -13.75
C SER A 110 1.47 0.86 -13.23
N ASN A 111 0.97 0.86 -11.99
CA ASN A 111 0.45 2.03 -11.28
C ASN A 111 1.39 2.55 -10.17
N GLY A 112 2.69 2.18 -10.25
CA GLY A 112 3.70 2.69 -9.32
C GLY A 112 3.72 2.03 -7.95
N ILE A 113 2.95 0.95 -7.75
CA ILE A 113 2.90 0.21 -6.49
C ILE A 113 4.03 -0.81 -6.49
N THR A 114 5.03 -0.59 -5.64
CA THR A 114 6.21 -1.46 -5.51
C THR A 114 6.22 -2.29 -4.24
N THR A 115 5.25 -2.08 -3.36
CA THR A 115 5.03 -2.87 -2.13
C THR A 115 3.55 -3.16 -1.96
N ILE A 116 3.19 -4.38 -1.58
CA ILE A 116 1.82 -4.78 -1.28
C ILE A 116 1.73 -5.52 0.05
N ARG A 117 0.65 -5.27 0.81
CA ARG A 117 0.28 -6.01 2.02
C ARG A 117 -0.98 -6.83 1.75
N GLY A 118 -0.82 -8.09 1.30
CA GLY A 118 -1.93 -8.98 0.95
C GLY A 118 -2.81 -9.32 2.17
N MET A 119 -4.10 -8.95 2.10
CA MET A 119 -5.04 -8.98 3.23
C MET A 119 -5.95 -10.22 3.29
N LEU A 120 -5.73 -11.21 2.46
CA LEU A 120 -6.35 -12.54 2.54
C LEU A 120 -5.32 -13.58 2.11
N GLY A 121 -4.55 -14.08 3.08
CA GLY A 121 -3.43 -14.98 2.82
C GLY A 121 -3.87 -16.39 2.42
N HIS A 122 -2.96 -17.03 1.69
CA HIS A 122 -3.04 -18.41 1.29
C HIS A 122 -1.64 -19.04 1.34
N PRO A 123 -1.47 -20.35 1.61
CA PRO A 123 -0.15 -20.99 1.67
C PRO A 123 0.74 -20.73 0.44
N THR A 124 0.15 -20.64 -0.76
CA THR A 124 0.89 -20.31 -1.99
C THR A 124 1.47 -18.91 -2.01
N HIS A 125 0.95 -17.97 -1.21
CA HIS A 125 1.48 -16.60 -1.14
C HIS A 125 2.82 -16.54 -0.43
N LEU A 126 3.13 -17.48 0.47
CA LEU A 126 4.44 -17.59 1.11
C LEU A 126 5.54 -17.91 0.07
N ASP A 127 5.29 -18.88 -0.80
CA ASP A 127 6.19 -19.21 -1.92
C ASP A 127 6.29 -18.05 -2.94
N LEU A 128 5.16 -17.41 -3.25
CA LEU A 128 5.12 -16.26 -4.14
C LEU A 128 5.94 -15.09 -3.61
N ARG A 129 5.87 -14.81 -2.30
CA ARG A 129 6.70 -13.80 -1.61
C ARG A 129 8.19 -14.08 -1.79
N GLU A 130 8.62 -15.33 -1.57
CA GLU A 130 10.01 -15.74 -1.76
C GLU A 130 10.48 -15.59 -3.22
N LYS A 131 9.66 -15.98 -4.19
CA LYS A 131 9.94 -15.82 -5.62
C LYS A 131 10.04 -14.34 -6.01
N ALA A 132 9.14 -13.51 -5.49
CA ALA A 132 9.18 -12.06 -5.70
C ALA A 132 10.47 -11.44 -5.13
N LEU A 133 10.86 -11.84 -3.92
CA LEU A 133 12.08 -11.37 -3.26
C LEU A 133 13.34 -11.73 -4.05
N LYS A 134 13.40 -12.94 -4.61
CA LYS A 134 14.51 -13.42 -5.46
C LYS A 134 14.51 -12.85 -6.87
N GLY A 135 13.45 -12.11 -7.27
CA GLY A 135 13.28 -11.59 -8.62
C GLY A 135 12.91 -12.65 -9.67
N GLU A 136 12.48 -13.84 -9.25
CA GLU A 136 11.99 -14.92 -10.11
C GLU A 136 10.63 -14.57 -10.73
N VAL A 137 9.85 -13.74 -10.03
CA VAL A 137 8.59 -13.15 -10.50
C VAL A 137 8.70 -11.63 -10.45
N LEU A 138 8.30 -10.98 -11.54
CA LEU A 138 8.21 -9.51 -11.59
C LEU A 138 6.97 -9.05 -10.82
N SER A 139 7.18 -8.51 -9.62
CA SER A 139 6.11 -8.18 -8.69
C SER A 139 6.53 -7.06 -7.74
N PRO A 140 5.59 -6.39 -7.08
CA PRO A 140 5.89 -5.62 -5.88
C PRO A 140 6.57 -6.49 -4.81
N ARG A 141 7.16 -5.88 -3.78
CA ARG A 141 7.49 -6.53 -2.52
C ARG A 141 6.19 -7.02 -1.88
N ILE A 142 6.16 -8.26 -1.42
CA ILE A 142 4.95 -8.89 -0.86
C ILE A 142 5.12 -9.08 0.65
N PHE A 143 4.15 -8.56 1.41
CA PHE A 143 3.82 -9.01 2.74
C PHE A 143 2.49 -9.77 2.66
N THR A 144 2.33 -10.86 3.39
CA THR A 144 1.11 -11.67 3.32
C THR A 144 0.55 -11.98 4.70
N SER A 145 -0.76 -11.76 4.85
CA SER A 145 -1.49 -12.20 6.05
C SER A 145 -1.63 -13.71 6.10
N SER A 146 -2.05 -14.19 7.28
CA SER A 146 -2.63 -15.53 7.41
C SER A 146 -3.91 -15.67 6.58
N PRO A 147 -4.43 -16.89 6.36
CA PRO A 147 -5.83 -17.14 6.08
C PRO A 147 -6.73 -16.47 7.13
N SER A 148 -8.01 -16.26 6.76
CA SER A 148 -8.99 -15.50 7.54
C SER A 148 -9.26 -16.07 8.92
N PHE A 149 -9.23 -15.20 9.95
CA PHE A 149 -9.84 -15.42 11.26
C PHE A 149 -11.24 -14.80 11.24
N ASN A 150 -12.28 -15.62 11.27
CA ASN A 150 -13.68 -15.18 11.28
C ASN A 150 -14.55 -16.16 12.08
N GLY A 151 -15.85 -15.85 12.25
CA GLY A 151 -16.77 -16.64 13.03
C GLY A 151 -17.02 -18.07 12.52
N ASN A 152 -16.59 -18.43 11.31
CA ASN A 152 -16.70 -19.78 10.76
C ASN A 152 -15.36 -20.55 10.80
N THR A 153 -14.24 -19.84 10.82
CA THR A 153 -12.91 -20.45 10.76
C THR A 153 -12.26 -20.60 12.14
N VAL A 154 -12.67 -19.79 13.13
CA VAL A 154 -12.15 -19.82 14.50
C VAL A 154 -13.33 -19.66 15.46
N THR A 155 -13.81 -20.77 16.00
CA THR A 155 -15.06 -20.84 16.79
C THR A 155 -14.82 -21.09 18.27
N THR A 156 -13.60 -21.55 18.65
CA THR A 156 -13.23 -21.80 20.04
C THR A 156 -11.89 -21.16 20.39
N LYS A 157 -11.62 -21.02 21.68
CA LYS A 157 -10.33 -20.52 22.20
C LYS A 157 -9.16 -21.43 21.80
N GLU A 158 -9.39 -22.75 21.83
CA GLU A 158 -8.39 -23.74 21.45
C GLU A 158 -8.00 -23.61 19.98
N GLU A 159 -8.98 -23.43 19.07
CA GLU A 159 -8.75 -23.15 17.66
C GLU A 159 -7.99 -21.83 17.45
N ALA A 160 -8.26 -20.81 18.28
CA ALA A 160 -7.53 -19.55 18.20
C ALA A 160 -6.06 -19.75 18.53
N VAL A 161 -5.73 -20.43 19.62
CA VAL A 161 -4.34 -20.77 20.03
C VAL A 161 -3.65 -21.59 18.95
N GLU A 162 -4.29 -22.67 18.46
CA GLU A 162 -3.72 -23.56 17.43
C GLU A 162 -3.39 -22.78 16.15
N LYS A 163 -4.33 -21.99 15.62
CA LYS A 163 -4.15 -21.28 14.35
C LYS A 163 -3.15 -20.14 14.43
N VAL A 164 -3.17 -19.35 15.52
CA VAL A 164 -2.16 -18.31 15.72
C VAL A 164 -0.76 -18.93 15.75
N THR A 165 -0.61 -20.03 16.50
CA THR A 165 0.67 -20.75 16.60
C THR A 165 1.11 -21.31 15.24
N THR A 166 0.19 -21.94 14.53
CA THR A 166 0.45 -22.52 13.21
C THR A 166 0.89 -21.45 12.21
N TYR A 167 0.14 -20.37 12.08
CA TYR A 167 0.43 -19.33 11.09
C TYR A 167 1.70 -18.53 11.43
N LYS A 168 2.01 -18.35 12.73
CA LYS A 168 3.31 -17.82 13.15
C LYS A 168 4.45 -18.70 12.69
N ASN A 169 4.35 -20.02 12.90
CA ASN A 169 5.38 -20.99 12.52
C ASN A 169 5.53 -21.16 11.01
N GLU A 170 4.44 -21.00 10.24
CA GLU A 170 4.46 -21.00 8.77
C GLU A 170 5.10 -19.74 8.20
N GLY A 171 5.25 -18.66 8.99
CA GLY A 171 5.96 -17.46 8.62
C GLY A 171 5.09 -16.42 7.92
N TYR A 172 3.79 -16.38 8.18
CA TYR A 172 2.95 -15.25 7.80
C TYR A 172 3.38 -13.98 8.54
N ASP A 173 3.28 -12.84 7.85
CA ASP A 173 3.74 -11.55 8.39
C ASP A 173 2.78 -11.02 9.46
N PHE A 174 1.47 -11.33 9.36
CA PHE A 174 0.43 -10.91 10.31
C PHE A 174 -0.84 -11.77 10.18
N LEU A 175 -1.74 -11.65 11.17
CA LEU A 175 -3.05 -12.33 11.14
C LEU A 175 -4.11 -11.42 10.49
N LYS A 176 -4.97 -11.99 9.63
CA LYS A 176 -6.13 -11.27 9.05
C LYS A 176 -7.39 -11.56 9.82
N ILE A 177 -7.96 -10.51 10.42
CA ILE A 177 -9.24 -10.56 11.11
C ILE A 177 -10.36 -10.18 10.15
N HIS A 178 -11.41 -10.99 10.12
CA HIS A 178 -12.68 -10.75 9.42
C HIS A 178 -13.85 -10.73 10.39
N PRO A 179 -15.05 -10.27 9.96
CA PRO A 179 -16.23 -10.25 10.81
C PRO A 179 -16.65 -11.61 11.36
N GLY A 180 -17.45 -11.60 12.45
CA GLY A 180 -18.14 -12.76 12.98
C GLY A 180 -17.45 -13.46 14.15
N MET A 181 -16.24 -13.09 14.55
CA MET A 181 -15.58 -13.64 15.74
C MET A 181 -16.35 -13.22 17.00
N GLN A 182 -16.49 -14.17 17.94
CA GLN A 182 -17.03 -13.90 19.28
C GLN A 182 -15.95 -13.27 20.16
N LEU A 183 -16.36 -12.42 21.10
CA LEU A 183 -15.44 -11.64 21.94
C LEU A 183 -14.41 -12.52 22.67
N GLU A 184 -14.86 -13.59 23.32
CA GLU A 184 -13.98 -14.47 24.10
C GLU A 184 -12.97 -15.25 23.25
N VAL A 185 -13.30 -15.54 21.98
CA VAL A 185 -12.40 -16.17 21.00
C VAL A 185 -11.40 -15.15 20.48
N PHE A 186 -11.86 -13.93 20.24
CA PHE A 186 -11.02 -12.80 19.86
C PHE A 186 -9.98 -12.49 20.95
N ASP A 187 -10.39 -12.42 22.23
CA ASP A 187 -9.49 -12.15 23.34
C ASP A 187 -8.38 -13.22 23.44
N GLN A 188 -8.75 -14.50 23.29
CA GLN A 188 -7.76 -15.58 23.27
C GLN A 188 -6.79 -15.47 22.09
N MET A 189 -7.31 -15.13 20.89
CA MET A 189 -6.47 -14.88 19.72
C MET A 189 -5.47 -13.73 19.98
N VAL A 190 -5.93 -12.61 20.56
CA VAL A 190 -5.10 -11.45 20.92
C VAL A 190 -4.02 -11.83 21.94
N GLU A 191 -4.37 -12.56 22.99
CA GLU A 191 -3.42 -13.05 24.02
C GLU A 191 -2.31 -13.86 23.36
N THR A 192 -2.67 -14.87 22.56
CA THR A 192 -1.72 -15.77 21.89
C THR A 192 -0.88 -15.01 20.83
N ALA A 193 -1.48 -14.07 20.09
CA ALA A 193 -0.78 -13.26 19.11
C ALA A 193 0.30 -12.38 19.77
N ASN A 194 -0.01 -11.79 20.91
CA ASN A 194 0.94 -10.99 21.70
C ASN A 194 2.07 -11.85 22.28
N GLU A 195 1.78 -13.03 22.82
CA GLU A 195 2.78 -13.96 23.34
C GLU A 195 3.77 -14.41 22.25
N LEU A 196 3.28 -14.66 21.04
CA LEU A 196 4.08 -15.13 19.90
C LEU A 196 4.66 -13.98 19.06
N ASN A 197 4.38 -12.73 19.41
CA ASN A 197 4.80 -11.54 18.64
C ASN A 197 4.42 -11.64 17.15
N ILE A 198 3.16 -11.93 16.85
CA ILE A 198 2.59 -11.81 15.51
C ILE A 198 1.52 -10.71 15.50
N PRO A 199 1.68 -9.65 14.69
CA PRO A 199 0.67 -8.60 14.61
C PRO A 199 -0.62 -9.11 13.97
N PHE A 200 -1.72 -8.39 14.19
CA PHE A 200 -3.01 -8.67 13.58
C PHE A 200 -3.67 -7.39 13.07
N ALA A 201 -4.41 -7.51 11.98
CA ALA A 201 -5.01 -6.39 11.26
C ALA A 201 -6.31 -6.80 10.56
N GLY A 202 -7.12 -5.84 10.16
CA GLY A 202 -8.32 -6.07 9.35
C GLY A 202 -9.58 -5.46 9.92
N HIS A 203 -10.65 -6.25 9.91
CA HIS A 203 -11.97 -5.80 10.39
C HIS A 203 -12.08 -5.79 11.90
N VAL A 204 -13.05 -5.01 12.39
CA VAL A 204 -13.50 -5.04 13.80
C VAL A 204 -14.74 -5.93 13.89
N PRO A 205 -14.67 -7.12 14.51
CA PRO A 205 -15.84 -7.95 14.70
C PRO A 205 -16.89 -7.20 15.53
N VAL A 206 -18.14 -7.24 15.09
CA VAL A 206 -19.25 -6.49 15.70
C VAL A 206 -19.38 -6.77 17.21
N MET A 207 -19.17 -8.03 17.62
CA MET A 207 -19.26 -8.45 19.04
C MET A 207 -18.06 -8.00 19.88
N VAL A 208 -16.97 -7.54 19.24
CA VAL A 208 -15.78 -6.97 19.89
C VAL A 208 -15.96 -5.46 20.08
N GLY A 209 -16.42 -4.79 19.04
CA GLY A 209 -16.59 -3.34 19.01
C GLY A 209 -15.28 -2.55 18.95
N ILE A 210 -15.37 -1.31 18.44
CA ILE A 210 -14.19 -0.50 18.11
C ILE A 210 -13.32 -0.18 19.34
N ARG A 211 -13.90 0.15 20.49
CA ARG A 211 -13.11 0.53 21.68
C ARG A 211 -12.24 -0.62 22.16
N HIS A 212 -12.82 -1.82 22.28
CA HIS A 212 -12.08 -3.01 22.68
C HIS A 212 -11.02 -3.41 21.63
N ALA A 213 -11.34 -3.31 20.34
CA ALA A 213 -10.39 -3.55 19.25
C ALA A 213 -9.19 -2.59 19.32
N LEU A 214 -9.41 -1.30 19.52
CA LEU A 214 -8.36 -0.30 19.69
C LEU A 214 -7.47 -0.60 20.92
N GLU A 215 -8.06 -0.95 22.05
CA GLU A 215 -7.34 -1.31 23.27
C GLU A 215 -6.55 -2.62 23.12
N SER A 216 -7.00 -3.50 22.26
CA SER A 216 -6.28 -4.75 21.90
C SER A 216 -5.05 -4.52 21.02
N LYS A 217 -4.77 -3.29 20.60
CA LYS A 217 -3.58 -2.88 19.82
C LYS A 217 -3.50 -3.55 18.46
N TYR A 218 -4.57 -3.49 17.67
CA TYR A 218 -4.46 -3.80 16.25
C TYR A 218 -3.25 -3.10 15.62
N ALA A 219 -2.53 -3.77 14.75
CA ALA A 219 -1.51 -3.12 13.93
C ALA A 219 -2.16 -2.13 12.95
N SER A 220 -3.28 -2.51 12.32
CA SER A 220 -4.18 -1.58 11.63
C SER A 220 -5.63 -2.03 11.69
N ILE A 221 -6.55 -1.06 11.72
CA ILE A 221 -7.96 -1.27 11.42
C ILE A 221 -8.20 -0.79 10.00
N ASP A 222 -8.78 -1.68 9.18
CA ASP A 222 -9.02 -1.41 7.78
C ASP A 222 -10.49 -1.01 7.56
N HIS A 223 -10.79 -0.32 6.44
CA HIS A 223 -12.15 0.13 6.07
C HIS A 223 -12.77 1.19 7.01
N VAL A 224 -12.03 1.76 7.95
CA VAL A 224 -12.60 2.56 9.07
C VAL A 224 -13.69 1.76 9.81
N ASP A 225 -13.51 0.43 9.87
CA ASP A 225 -14.50 -0.51 10.38
C ASP A 225 -14.71 -0.34 11.88
N GLY A 226 -15.97 -0.40 12.32
CA GLY A 226 -16.37 -0.24 13.71
C GLY A 226 -16.40 1.22 14.21
N TYR A 227 -15.76 2.18 13.54
CA TYR A 227 -15.73 3.57 14.02
C TYR A 227 -17.12 4.21 14.00
N LEU A 228 -17.90 4.01 12.93
CA LEU A 228 -19.25 4.57 12.85
C LEU A 228 -20.14 3.97 13.93
N GLU A 229 -20.08 2.66 14.13
CA GLU A 229 -20.79 1.95 15.21
C GLU A 229 -20.40 2.50 16.59
N GLY A 230 -19.13 2.84 16.78
CA GLY A 230 -18.63 3.45 18.00
C GLY A 230 -19.14 4.86 18.29
N LEU A 231 -19.72 5.53 17.27
CA LEU A 231 -20.38 6.84 17.45
C LEU A 231 -21.80 6.72 17.98
N VAL A 232 -22.43 5.53 17.94
CA VAL A 232 -23.80 5.34 18.45
C VAL A 232 -23.78 5.36 19.97
N PRO A 233 -24.60 6.23 20.63
CA PRO A 233 -24.71 6.22 22.07
C PRO A 233 -25.27 4.88 22.59
N GLU A 234 -24.74 4.37 23.69
CA GLU A 234 -25.27 3.16 24.35
C GLU A 234 -26.73 3.28 24.73
N SER A 235 -27.21 4.51 25.01
CA SER A 235 -28.60 4.80 25.33
C SER A 235 -29.60 4.46 24.23
N GLU A 236 -29.13 4.32 22.97
CA GLU A 236 -29.98 3.89 21.85
C GLU A 236 -30.36 2.40 21.94
N GLY A 237 -29.63 1.59 22.71
CA GLY A 237 -29.93 0.20 22.98
C GLY A 237 -30.07 -0.69 21.75
N VAL A 238 -29.34 -0.37 20.67
CA VAL A 238 -29.41 -1.09 19.41
C VAL A 238 -28.66 -2.43 19.50
N ASP A 239 -29.14 -3.43 18.78
CA ASP A 239 -28.40 -4.67 18.56
C ASP A 239 -27.20 -4.38 17.65
N PRO A 240 -25.96 -4.58 18.10
CA PRO A 240 -24.78 -4.33 17.25
C PRO A 240 -24.79 -5.08 15.91
N SER A 241 -25.43 -6.26 15.85
CA SER A 241 -25.52 -7.07 14.64
C SER A 241 -26.44 -6.47 13.56
N ALA A 242 -27.24 -5.45 13.90
CA ALA A 242 -28.12 -4.73 12.98
C ALA A 242 -27.40 -3.54 12.27
N ASN A 243 -26.07 -3.42 12.40
CA ASN A 243 -25.27 -2.30 11.87
C ASN A 243 -25.34 -2.12 10.34
N GLY A 244 -25.69 -3.18 9.58
CA GLY A 244 -25.70 -3.16 8.12
C GLY A 244 -24.30 -3.13 7.51
N PHE A 245 -24.17 -2.56 6.33
CA PHE A 245 -22.88 -2.48 5.64
C PHE A 245 -21.95 -1.45 6.32
N PHE A 246 -20.98 -1.92 7.10
CA PHE A 246 -20.01 -1.08 7.83
C PHE A 246 -20.67 0.07 8.64
N GLY A 247 -21.68 -0.24 9.40
CA GLY A 247 -22.39 0.75 10.21
C GLY A 247 -23.42 1.60 9.45
N TYR A 248 -23.66 1.34 8.15
CA TYR A 248 -24.58 2.15 7.35
C TYR A 248 -25.97 2.28 7.98
N SER A 249 -26.52 1.19 8.54
CA SER A 249 -27.84 1.23 9.19
C SER A 249 -27.87 2.12 10.43
N PHE A 250 -26.72 2.35 11.06
CA PHE A 250 -26.59 3.18 12.27
C PHE A 250 -26.27 4.65 11.97
N THR A 251 -26.11 5.01 10.70
CA THR A 251 -25.83 6.40 10.30
C THR A 251 -26.78 7.44 10.91
N PRO A 252 -28.11 7.20 11.02
CA PRO A 252 -29.02 8.17 11.64
C PRO A 252 -28.82 8.38 13.14
N LEU A 253 -28.17 7.41 13.81
CA LEU A 253 -27.96 7.38 15.26
C LEU A 253 -26.56 7.86 15.68
N ALA A 254 -25.67 8.06 14.71
CA ALA A 254 -24.28 8.41 14.97
C ALA A 254 -24.14 9.82 15.56
N ASP A 255 -23.54 9.90 16.74
CA ASP A 255 -23.17 11.15 17.42
C ASP A 255 -21.72 11.52 17.06
N THR A 256 -21.55 12.42 16.09
CA THR A 256 -20.24 12.85 15.62
C THR A 256 -19.39 13.57 16.65
N SER A 257 -19.97 14.03 17.78
CA SER A 257 -19.19 14.61 18.89
C SER A 257 -18.23 13.62 19.55
N LYS A 258 -18.45 12.31 19.36
CA LYS A 258 -17.60 11.22 19.87
C LYS A 258 -16.39 10.90 18.98
N ILE A 259 -16.25 11.52 17.81
CA ILE A 259 -15.14 11.24 16.89
C ILE A 259 -13.79 11.48 17.57
N ASP A 260 -13.62 12.60 18.26
CA ASP A 260 -12.35 12.95 18.90
C ASP A 260 -11.92 11.94 19.97
N GLU A 261 -12.89 11.33 20.69
CA GLU A 261 -12.63 10.26 21.67
C GLU A 261 -12.02 9.02 20.98
N LEU A 262 -12.64 8.54 19.89
CA LEU A 262 -12.15 7.35 19.15
C LEU A 262 -10.81 7.61 18.48
N VAL A 263 -10.61 8.81 17.94
CA VAL A 263 -9.33 9.24 17.35
C VAL A 263 -8.22 9.28 18.41
N ALA A 264 -8.51 9.84 19.60
CA ALA A 264 -7.56 9.85 20.71
C ALA A 264 -7.20 8.41 21.18
N LEU A 265 -8.20 7.52 21.20
CA LEU A 265 -7.98 6.11 21.55
C LEU A 265 -7.12 5.38 20.51
N SER A 266 -7.32 5.65 19.22
CA SER A 266 -6.49 5.14 18.14
C SER A 266 -5.03 5.59 18.28
N LYS A 267 -4.82 6.87 18.57
CA LYS A 267 -3.48 7.44 18.82
C LYS A 267 -2.82 6.81 20.05
N LYS A 268 -3.54 6.73 21.16
CA LYS A 268 -3.03 6.16 22.42
C LYS A 268 -2.53 4.73 22.24
N ASN A 269 -3.24 3.93 21.44
CA ASN A 269 -2.90 2.52 21.20
C ASN A 269 -2.07 2.29 19.94
N GLN A 270 -1.65 3.35 19.24
CA GLN A 270 -0.80 3.30 18.06
C GLN A 270 -1.40 2.48 16.90
N VAL A 271 -2.71 2.56 16.70
CA VAL A 271 -3.43 1.81 15.66
C VAL A 271 -3.47 2.61 14.36
N TRP A 272 -2.88 2.06 13.31
CA TRP A 272 -2.96 2.60 11.95
C TRP A 272 -4.35 2.36 11.35
N VAL A 273 -4.71 3.16 10.34
CA VAL A 273 -5.97 2.99 9.62
C VAL A 273 -5.76 2.94 8.12
N VAL A 274 -6.41 1.98 7.46
CA VAL A 274 -6.49 1.89 6.00
C VAL A 274 -7.93 2.17 5.58
N PRO A 275 -8.26 3.33 4.98
CA PRO A 275 -9.64 3.74 4.78
C PRO A 275 -10.41 2.90 3.78
N THR A 276 -9.79 2.50 2.68
CA THR A 276 -10.44 1.89 1.51
C THR A 276 -11.72 2.63 1.09
N GLN A 277 -11.65 3.96 1.13
CA GLN A 277 -12.83 4.82 0.90
C GLN A 277 -13.40 4.63 -0.50
N SER A 278 -12.57 4.25 -1.45
CA SER A 278 -12.98 3.91 -2.81
C SER A 278 -14.08 2.85 -2.90
N LEU A 279 -14.14 1.87 -1.98
CA LEU A 279 -15.24 0.89 -1.92
C LEU A 279 -16.60 1.55 -1.66
N PHE A 280 -16.63 2.52 -0.75
CA PHE A 280 -17.85 3.20 -0.30
C PHE A 280 -18.33 4.28 -1.27
N GLU A 281 -17.46 4.71 -2.17
CA GLU A 281 -17.74 5.70 -3.22
C GLU A 281 -17.92 5.06 -4.61
N ARG A 282 -17.73 3.76 -4.72
CA ARG A 282 -17.89 2.99 -5.96
C ARG A 282 -18.91 1.88 -5.80
N TRP A 283 -18.58 0.85 -5.02
CA TRP A 283 -19.50 -0.26 -4.81
C TRP A 283 -20.77 0.16 -4.07
N PHE A 284 -20.63 0.66 -2.83
CA PHE A 284 -21.77 1.06 -1.99
C PHE A 284 -22.06 2.56 -2.14
N ALA A 285 -22.43 2.98 -3.37
CA ALA A 285 -22.64 4.37 -3.75
C ALA A 285 -23.78 4.49 -4.78
N PRO A 286 -24.40 5.67 -4.93
CA PRO A 286 -25.51 5.88 -5.85
C PRO A 286 -25.14 5.91 -7.34
N VAL A 287 -23.87 5.72 -7.69
CA VAL A 287 -23.42 5.56 -9.08
C VAL A 287 -23.86 4.20 -9.63
N SER A 288 -24.35 4.13 -10.87
CA SER A 288 -24.80 2.87 -11.45
C SER A 288 -23.64 1.92 -11.79
N SER A 289 -23.91 0.61 -11.72
CA SER A 289 -22.95 -0.42 -12.17
C SER A 289 -22.55 -0.25 -13.65
N ASP A 290 -23.51 0.12 -14.51
CA ASP A 290 -23.26 0.37 -15.94
C ASP A 290 -22.32 1.55 -16.19
N GLU A 291 -22.34 2.58 -15.32
CA GLU A 291 -21.40 3.69 -15.39
C GLU A 291 -20.00 3.26 -14.97
N LEU A 292 -19.87 2.47 -13.89
CA LEU A 292 -18.59 1.96 -13.43
C LEU A 292 -17.95 1.00 -14.45
N LEU A 293 -18.75 0.17 -15.14
CA LEU A 293 -18.25 -0.73 -16.17
C LEU A 293 -17.67 -0.03 -17.42
N LYS A 294 -17.98 1.25 -17.64
CA LYS A 294 -17.40 2.04 -18.76
C LYS A 294 -15.99 2.54 -18.48
N GLN A 295 -15.50 2.42 -17.26
CA GLN A 295 -14.17 2.90 -16.91
C GLN A 295 -13.09 2.08 -17.62
N PRO A 296 -12.03 2.74 -18.12
CA PRO A 296 -11.06 2.11 -19.02
C PRO A 296 -10.29 0.94 -18.42
N GLU A 297 -10.14 0.91 -17.10
CA GLU A 297 -9.42 -0.15 -16.38
C GLU A 297 -10.21 -1.46 -16.28
N MET A 298 -11.53 -1.45 -16.51
CA MET A 298 -12.37 -2.67 -16.45
C MET A 298 -11.91 -3.72 -17.45
N LYS A 299 -11.30 -3.32 -18.58
CA LYS A 299 -10.76 -4.24 -19.59
C LYS A 299 -9.68 -5.22 -19.05
N TYR A 300 -9.09 -4.91 -17.91
CA TYR A 300 -8.08 -5.80 -17.27
C TYR A 300 -8.69 -6.86 -16.37
N MET A 301 -10.01 -6.90 -16.25
CA MET A 301 -10.71 -7.87 -15.43
C MET A 301 -11.46 -8.90 -16.29
N PRO A 302 -11.48 -10.17 -15.87
CA PRO A 302 -12.28 -11.18 -16.55
C PRO A 302 -13.75 -10.80 -16.63
N VAL A 303 -14.41 -11.14 -17.75
CA VAL A 303 -15.84 -10.83 -17.98
C VAL A 303 -16.71 -11.38 -16.84
N SER A 304 -16.46 -12.61 -16.40
CA SER A 304 -17.21 -13.24 -15.30
C SER A 304 -17.08 -12.47 -13.97
N THR A 305 -15.92 -11.85 -13.73
CA THR A 305 -15.72 -10.99 -12.56
C THR A 305 -16.54 -9.70 -12.66
N LEU A 306 -16.56 -9.08 -13.84
CA LEU A 306 -17.34 -7.86 -14.08
C LEU A 306 -18.85 -8.11 -13.96
N GLU A 307 -19.34 -9.26 -14.45
CA GLU A 307 -20.73 -9.70 -14.31
C GLU A 307 -21.11 -9.91 -12.83
N ASP A 308 -20.24 -10.57 -12.07
CA ASP A 308 -20.45 -10.73 -10.61
C ASP A 308 -20.45 -9.40 -9.88
N TRP A 309 -19.52 -8.50 -10.20
CA TRP A 309 -19.47 -7.16 -9.62
C TRP A 309 -20.73 -6.36 -9.90
N LYS A 310 -21.21 -6.40 -11.16
CA LYS A 310 -22.48 -5.76 -11.53
C LYS A 310 -23.63 -6.30 -10.71
N ARG A 311 -23.80 -7.61 -10.66
CA ARG A 311 -24.87 -8.27 -9.90
C ARG A 311 -24.83 -7.86 -8.41
N ARG A 312 -23.67 -7.98 -7.78
CA ARG A 312 -23.50 -7.68 -6.33
C ARG A 312 -23.76 -6.21 -6.01
N LYS A 313 -23.31 -5.29 -6.87
CA LYS A 313 -23.60 -3.87 -6.71
C LYS A 313 -25.10 -3.59 -6.84
N ASP A 314 -25.72 -4.07 -7.90
CA ASP A 314 -27.15 -3.85 -8.16
C ASP A 314 -28.00 -4.41 -7.00
N GLU A 315 -27.63 -5.58 -6.44
CA GLU A 315 -28.26 -6.15 -5.25
C GLU A 315 -28.07 -5.31 -4.00
N SER A 316 -26.86 -4.73 -3.78
CA SER A 316 -26.52 -3.97 -2.57
C SER A 316 -27.14 -2.59 -2.56
N THR A 317 -27.43 -2.00 -3.72
CA THR A 317 -27.89 -0.61 -3.84
C THR A 317 -29.33 -0.49 -4.34
N LYS A 318 -30.06 -1.60 -4.50
CA LYS A 318 -31.49 -1.55 -4.81
C LYS A 318 -32.31 -1.02 -3.63
N PRO A 319 -33.46 -0.40 -3.85
CA PRO A 319 -34.29 0.17 -2.77
C PRO A 319 -34.67 -0.85 -1.69
N GLU A 320 -34.92 -2.12 -2.06
CA GLU A 320 -35.30 -3.18 -1.13
C GLU A 320 -34.16 -3.61 -0.19
N SER A 321 -32.90 -3.23 -0.48
CA SER A 321 -31.76 -3.48 0.40
C SER A 321 -31.68 -2.46 1.57
N GLY A 322 -32.56 -1.45 1.58
CA GLY A 322 -32.50 -0.33 2.51
C GLY A 322 -31.53 0.79 2.11
N PHE A 323 -30.86 0.65 0.96
CA PHE A 323 -29.99 1.71 0.43
C PHE A 323 -30.82 2.91 -0.03
N ASN A 324 -30.40 4.12 0.35
CA ASN A 324 -30.88 5.37 -0.19
C ASN A 324 -29.78 6.43 -0.21
N GLU A 325 -29.86 7.32 -1.18
CA GLU A 325 -28.81 8.32 -1.45
C GLU A 325 -28.68 9.35 -0.32
N GLU A 326 -29.78 9.77 0.33
CA GLU A 326 -29.72 10.74 1.43
C GLU A 326 -28.92 10.18 2.60
N GLN A 327 -29.18 8.92 2.99
CA GLN A 327 -28.45 8.27 4.06
C GLN A 327 -27.01 7.98 3.65
N TRP A 328 -26.76 7.61 2.37
CA TRP A 328 -25.40 7.43 1.84
C TRP A 328 -24.60 8.72 1.93
N ASN A 329 -25.17 9.87 1.60
CA ASN A 329 -24.49 11.16 1.72
C ASN A 329 -24.07 11.44 3.19
N LYS A 330 -24.95 11.15 4.16
CA LYS A 330 -24.62 11.28 5.59
C LYS A 330 -23.55 10.30 6.02
N PHE A 331 -23.67 9.04 5.62
CA PHE A 331 -22.70 7.98 5.87
C PHE A 331 -21.30 8.36 5.36
N THR A 332 -21.21 8.77 4.11
CA THR A 332 -19.94 9.16 3.48
C THR A 332 -19.34 10.42 4.12
N ALA A 333 -20.18 11.40 4.49
CA ALA A 333 -19.72 12.60 5.21
C ALA A 333 -19.11 12.26 6.58
N ILE A 334 -19.72 11.35 7.34
CA ILE A 334 -19.19 10.90 8.64
C ILE A 334 -17.85 10.16 8.42
N ARG A 335 -17.77 9.27 7.42
CA ARG A 335 -16.54 8.54 7.10
C ARG A 335 -15.40 9.49 6.71
N ARG A 336 -15.67 10.46 5.84
CA ARG A 336 -14.68 11.48 5.46
C ARG A 336 -14.21 12.31 6.65
N GLN A 337 -15.12 12.67 7.55
CA GLN A 337 -14.76 13.37 8.80
C GLN A 337 -13.86 12.48 9.70
N LEU A 338 -14.19 11.20 9.84
CA LEU A 338 -13.35 10.23 10.57
C LEU A 338 -11.97 10.11 9.95
N ILE A 339 -11.87 9.96 8.61
CA ILE A 339 -10.62 9.86 7.87
C ILE A 339 -9.75 11.10 8.12
N LEU A 340 -10.33 12.30 7.97
CA LEU A 340 -9.60 13.55 8.21
C LEU A 340 -9.11 13.64 9.66
N LYS A 341 -9.97 13.35 10.64
CA LYS A 341 -9.60 13.43 12.07
C LYS A 341 -8.57 12.38 12.47
N LEU A 342 -8.64 11.19 11.91
CA LEU A 342 -7.64 10.13 12.12
C LEU A 342 -6.28 10.52 11.50
N GLN A 343 -6.27 11.21 10.34
CA GLN A 343 -5.04 11.75 9.76
C GLN A 343 -4.46 12.88 10.62
N GLU A 344 -5.27 13.86 11.03
CA GLU A 344 -4.82 15.02 11.79
C GLU A 344 -4.34 14.68 13.21
N ASN A 345 -5.05 13.80 13.90
CA ASN A 345 -4.94 13.60 15.35
C ASN A 345 -4.80 12.14 15.79
N GLY A 346 -4.94 11.17 14.88
CA GLY A 346 -4.78 9.74 15.13
C GLY A 346 -3.31 9.30 15.21
N HIS A 347 -3.08 8.01 14.97
CA HIS A 347 -1.72 7.48 14.90
C HIS A 347 -1.14 7.65 13.49
N GLY A 348 -1.92 7.36 12.44
CA GLY A 348 -1.54 7.54 11.04
C GLY A 348 -2.42 6.78 10.08
N MET A 349 -2.31 7.15 8.80
CA MET A 349 -3.06 6.56 7.70
C MET A 349 -2.13 5.76 6.79
N LEU A 350 -2.68 4.70 6.19
CA LEU A 350 -2.02 3.86 5.20
C LEU A 350 -2.89 3.81 3.95
N LEU A 351 -2.28 3.99 2.78
CA LEU A 351 -2.96 3.97 1.49
C LEU A 351 -3.34 2.53 1.10
N GLY A 352 -4.61 2.27 0.83
CA GLY A 352 -5.09 0.95 0.43
C GLY A 352 -6.52 0.98 -0.09
N SER A 353 -6.80 0.22 -1.17
CA SER A 353 -8.03 0.33 -1.96
C SER A 353 -8.93 -0.92 -1.92
N ASP A 354 -8.45 -2.03 -1.34
CA ASP A 354 -9.14 -3.31 -1.28
C ASP A 354 -9.38 -3.95 -2.68
N ALA A 355 -8.41 -3.82 -3.58
CA ALA A 355 -8.50 -4.46 -4.91
C ALA A 355 -8.01 -5.93 -4.89
N PRO A 356 -8.61 -6.82 -5.70
CA PRO A 356 -9.79 -6.65 -6.54
C PRO A 356 -11.10 -6.86 -5.74
N GLN A 357 -11.80 -5.81 -5.48
CA GLN A 357 -13.17 -5.82 -4.95
C GLN A 357 -14.04 -4.93 -5.85
N LEU A 358 -15.31 -5.15 -5.84
CA LEU A 358 -16.30 -4.54 -6.72
C LEU A 358 -15.89 -3.20 -7.36
N PHE A 359 -15.52 -3.27 -8.65
CA PHE A 359 -15.02 -2.18 -9.50
C PHE A 359 -13.66 -1.57 -9.10
N ASN A 360 -12.98 -2.11 -8.08
CA ASN A 360 -11.61 -1.77 -7.74
C ASN A 360 -10.64 -2.71 -8.45
N VAL A 361 -10.11 -2.27 -9.59
CA VAL A 361 -9.15 -3.02 -10.40
C VAL A 361 -7.76 -2.92 -9.78
N PRO A 362 -7.00 -4.03 -9.61
CA PRO A 362 -5.65 -4.01 -9.06
C PRO A 362 -4.77 -2.92 -9.67
N GLY A 363 -4.09 -2.17 -8.82
CA GLY A 363 -3.26 -1.05 -9.21
C GLY A 363 -4.05 0.23 -9.52
N PHE A 364 -5.04 0.17 -10.40
CA PHE A 364 -5.83 1.34 -10.82
C PHE A 364 -6.69 1.90 -9.69
N SER A 365 -7.20 1.05 -8.81
CA SER A 365 -8.03 1.45 -7.67
C SER A 365 -7.32 2.37 -6.68
N ILE A 366 -5.99 2.38 -6.66
CA ILE A 366 -5.23 3.29 -5.81
C ILE A 366 -5.51 4.76 -6.13
N HIS A 367 -5.80 5.06 -7.41
CA HIS A 367 -6.14 6.41 -7.83
C HIS A 367 -7.54 6.83 -7.34
N HIS A 368 -8.46 5.88 -7.23
CA HIS A 368 -9.80 6.14 -6.65
C HIS A 368 -9.71 6.32 -5.13
N GLU A 369 -8.80 5.61 -4.47
CA GLU A 369 -8.52 5.81 -3.05
C GLU A 369 -7.90 7.18 -2.78
N VAL A 370 -6.94 7.60 -3.61
CA VAL A 370 -6.34 8.95 -3.59
C VAL A 370 -7.42 10.01 -3.76
N ASP A 371 -8.34 9.85 -4.71
CA ASP A 371 -9.46 10.76 -4.92
C ASP A 371 -10.36 10.83 -3.66
N GLY A 372 -10.69 9.68 -3.03
CA GLY A 372 -11.47 9.61 -1.78
C GLY A 372 -10.77 10.26 -0.58
N MET A 373 -9.45 10.08 -0.43
CA MET A 373 -8.65 10.75 0.60
C MET A 373 -8.60 12.26 0.39
N LEU A 374 -8.45 12.72 -0.86
CA LEU A 374 -8.47 14.14 -1.20
C LEU A 374 -9.85 14.77 -0.87
N GLU A 375 -10.95 14.08 -1.20
CA GLU A 375 -12.30 14.51 -0.86
C GLU A 375 -12.57 14.50 0.65
N ALA A 376 -11.87 13.66 1.41
CA ALA A 376 -11.89 13.69 2.87
C ALA A 376 -11.12 14.89 3.46
N GLY A 377 -10.32 15.59 2.65
CA GLY A 377 -9.59 16.80 3.03
C GLY A 377 -8.08 16.60 3.29
N LEU A 378 -7.53 15.44 2.98
CA LEU A 378 -6.08 15.23 3.10
C LEU A 378 -5.32 16.02 2.03
N THR A 379 -4.17 16.53 2.40
CA THR A 379 -3.26 17.22 1.48
C THR A 379 -2.52 16.23 0.57
N PRO A 380 -2.03 16.66 -0.61
CA PRO A 380 -1.20 15.81 -1.46
C PRO A 380 0.00 15.19 -0.75
N LEU A 381 0.65 15.92 0.15
CA LEU A 381 1.78 15.40 0.93
C LEU A 381 1.35 14.28 1.88
N GLU A 382 0.26 14.45 2.61
CA GLU A 382 -0.27 13.42 3.54
C GLU A 382 -0.68 12.16 2.79
N ILE A 383 -1.29 12.30 1.60
CA ILE A 383 -1.62 11.18 0.73
C ILE A 383 -0.35 10.45 0.27
N LEU A 384 0.68 11.17 -0.18
CA LEU A 384 1.96 10.56 -0.54
C LEU A 384 2.61 9.85 0.65
N GLN A 385 2.58 10.46 1.83
CA GLN A 385 3.10 9.85 3.06
C GLN A 385 2.39 8.54 3.39
N SER A 386 1.05 8.50 3.26
CA SER A 386 0.26 7.30 3.54
C SER A 386 0.59 6.12 2.62
N GLY A 387 1.08 6.39 1.42
CA GLY A 387 1.50 5.38 0.44
C GLY A 387 3.02 5.14 0.36
N THR A 388 3.84 5.84 1.12
CA THR A 388 5.31 5.74 1.02
C THR A 388 5.99 5.55 2.38
N ILE A 389 6.24 6.64 3.11
CA ILE A 389 6.99 6.58 4.37
C ILE A 389 6.19 5.90 5.49
N ASN A 390 4.87 6.09 5.57
CA ASN A 390 4.06 5.46 6.60
C ASN A 390 4.06 3.93 6.51
N PRO A 391 3.91 3.29 5.33
CA PRO A 391 4.11 1.85 5.17
C PRO A 391 5.50 1.37 5.61
N ALA A 392 6.56 2.13 5.33
CA ALA A 392 7.91 1.78 5.80
C ALA A 392 7.99 1.80 7.33
N ILE A 393 7.41 2.82 7.98
CA ILE A 393 7.31 2.90 9.45
C ILE A 393 6.45 1.75 10.00
N TYR A 394 5.31 1.47 9.37
CA TYR A 394 4.42 0.37 9.77
C TYR A 394 5.13 -0.99 9.83
N PHE A 395 6.02 -1.25 8.87
CA PHE A 395 6.80 -2.49 8.81
C PHE A 395 8.14 -2.42 9.56
N GLY A 396 8.55 -1.25 10.10
CA GLY A 396 9.87 -1.03 10.70
C GLY A 396 11.00 -1.18 9.68
N MET A 397 10.80 -0.70 8.45
CA MET A 397 11.70 -0.86 7.30
C MET A 397 12.09 0.47 6.66
N GLU A 398 12.18 1.56 7.43
CA GLU A 398 12.55 2.91 6.96
C GLU A 398 13.98 2.97 6.42
N ASP A 399 14.82 2.01 6.76
CA ASP A 399 16.16 1.80 6.23
C ASP A 399 16.18 0.98 4.92
N THR A 400 15.02 0.58 4.41
CA THR A 400 14.88 -0.28 3.21
C THR A 400 14.13 0.42 2.10
N PHE A 401 12.95 0.99 2.36
CA PHE A 401 12.10 1.64 1.36
C PHE A 401 11.30 2.82 1.93
N GLY A 402 10.43 3.44 1.13
CA GLY A 402 9.51 4.52 1.54
C GLY A 402 10.07 5.92 1.42
N SER A 403 11.36 6.08 1.10
CA SER A 403 12.03 7.36 0.85
C SER A 403 13.04 7.24 -0.29
N ILE A 404 13.51 8.38 -0.83
CA ILE A 404 14.60 8.42 -1.79
C ILE A 404 15.86 8.86 -1.05
N LYS A 405 16.66 7.88 -0.61
CA LYS A 405 17.90 8.11 0.14
C LYS A 405 18.96 7.10 -0.30
N GLU A 406 20.24 7.50 -0.21
CA GLU A 406 21.35 6.59 -0.49
C GLU A 406 21.31 5.38 0.44
N GLY A 407 21.50 4.19 -0.12
CA GLY A 407 21.47 2.91 0.58
C GLY A 407 20.11 2.19 0.55
N LEU A 408 19.00 2.90 0.29
CA LEU A 408 17.68 2.28 0.20
C LEU A 408 17.49 1.52 -1.11
N ASP A 409 16.47 0.66 -1.14
CA ASP A 409 16.07 -0.04 -2.36
C ASP A 409 15.60 0.96 -3.43
N ALA A 410 15.98 0.70 -4.67
CA ALA A 410 15.54 1.50 -5.79
C ALA A 410 14.12 1.08 -6.24
N ASP A 411 13.17 1.35 -5.38
CA ASP A 411 11.73 1.24 -5.60
C ASP A 411 11.19 2.66 -5.82
N LEU A 412 11.01 3.05 -7.11
CA LEU A 412 10.84 4.46 -7.50
C LEU A 412 9.74 4.61 -8.56
N VAL A 413 9.07 5.75 -8.56
CA VAL A 413 8.13 6.15 -9.62
C VAL A 413 8.55 7.48 -10.21
N LEU A 414 8.70 7.53 -11.52
CA LEU A 414 8.97 8.76 -12.27
C LEU A 414 7.66 9.31 -12.85
N LEU A 415 7.31 10.53 -12.44
CA LEU A 415 6.08 11.23 -12.82
C LEU A 415 6.36 12.38 -13.78
N ASN A 416 5.39 12.70 -14.64
CA ASN A 416 5.48 13.82 -15.59
C ASN A 416 5.30 15.21 -14.95
N SER A 417 4.67 15.29 -13.77
CA SER A 417 4.36 16.56 -13.10
C SER A 417 4.48 16.43 -11.58
N ASN A 418 4.47 17.59 -10.90
CA ASN A 418 4.66 17.67 -9.45
C ASN A 418 3.42 17.17 -8.69
N PRO A 419 3.51 16.03 -7.96
CA PRO A 419 2.39 15.46 -7.23
C PRO A 419 2.00 16.27 -5.99
N LEU A 420 2.86 17.18 -5.50
CA LEU A 420 2.54 18.05 -4.37
C LEU A 420 1.66 19.24 -4.78
N LEU A 421 1.70 19.63 -6.08
CA LEU A 421 0.82 20.67 -6.62
C LEU A 421 -0.50 20.09 -7.09
N ASP A 422 -0.46 18.89 -7.68
CA ASP A 422 -1.63 18.17 -8.17
C ASP A 422 -1.38 16.67 -8.02
N ILE A 423 -2.06 16.04 -7.06
CA ILE A 423 -1.90 14.62 -6.77
C ILE A 423 -2.32 13.71 -7.95
N THR A 424 -3.10 14.22 -8.91
CA THR A 424 -3.47 13.48 -10.13
C THR A 424 -2.25 13.18 -11.01
N ALA A 425 -1.10 13.81 -10.76
CA ALA A 425 0.20 13.45 -11.33
C ALA A 425 0.55 11.96 -11.13
N LEU A 426 0.05 11.31 -10.09
CA LEU A 426 0.20 9.86 -9.88
C LEU A 426 -0.38 9.01 -11.03
N LYS A 427 -1.32 9.55 -11.80
CA LYS A 427 -1.89 8.93 -13.02
C LYS A 427 -0.98 9.11 -14.25
N GLN A 428 0.09 9.91 -14.15
CA GLN A 428 0.96 10.33 -15.27
C GLN A 428 2.37 9.74 -15.14
N ILE A 429 2.45 8.42 -15.07
CA ILE A 429 3.71 7.68 -14.86
C ILE A 429 4.54 7.71 -16.14
N SER A 430 5.82 8.10 -16.02
CA SER A 430 6.88 7.99 -17.05
C SER A 430 7.64 6.68 -16.97
N GLY A 431 7.61 6.02 -15.83
CA GLY A 431 8.22 4.71 -15.60
C GLY A 431 8.24 4.36 -14.12
N VAL A 432 8.43 3.09 -13.85
CA VAL A 432 8.49 2.51 -12.52
C VAL A 432 9.77 1.72 -12.37
N MET A 433 10.44 1.86 -11.25
CA MET A 433 11.58 1.04 -10.90
C MET A 433 11.22 0.19 -9.70
N VAL A 434 11.45 -1.11 -9.80
CA VAL A 434 11.25 -2.06 -8.70
C VAL A 434 12.54 -2.84 -8.48
N ARG A 435 13.12 -2.68 -7.28
CA ARG A 435 14.41 -3.26 -6.90
C ARG A 435 15.49 -3.06 -7.98
N GLY A 436 15.56 -1.84 -8.55
CA GLY A 436 16.51 -1.46 -9.59
C GLY A 436 16.17 -1.93 -11.01
N LYS A 437 15.09 -2.67 -11.23
CA LYS A 437 14.61 -3.02 -12.56
C LYS A 437 13.70 -1.92 -13.08
N TRP A 438 14.09 -1.29 -14.18
CA TRP A 438 13.34 -0.21 -14.82
C TRP A 438 12.24 -0.75 -15.75
N LEU A 439 11.04 -0.26 -15.58
CA LEU A 439 9.90 -0.46 -16.45
C LEU A 439 9.58 0.89 -17.10
N SER A 440 9.91 1.05 -18.38
CA SER A 440 9.59 2.29 -19.10
C SER A 440 8.09 2.40 -19.38
N LYS A 441 7.63 3.62 -19.67
CA LYS A 441 6.24 3.89 -20.05
C LYS A 441 5.79 2.99 -21.22
N GLU A 442 6.66 2.81 -22.20
CA GLU A 442 6.40 1.99 -23.40
C GLU A 442 6.27 0.50 -23.02
N SER A 443 7.19 -0.01 -22.20
CA SER A 443 7.11 -1.42 -21.75
C SER A 443 5.89 -1.69 -20.87
N ILE A 444 5.47 -0.70 -20.06
CA ILE A 444 4.25 -0.79 -19.27
C ILE A 444 3.03 -0.84 -20.19
N ALA A 445 2.95 0.06 -21.18
CA ALA A 445 1.84 0.10 -22.12
C ALA A 445 1.71 -1.19 -22.91
N GLU A 446 2.83 -1.71 -23.46
CA GLU A 446 2.86 -2.98 -24.20
C GLU A 446 2.35 -4.16 -23.35
N LYS A 447 2.81 -4.26 -22.09
CA LYS A 447 2.36 -5.35 -21.21
C LYS A 447 0.90 -5.21 -20.81
N LEU A 448 0.41 -3.99 -20.59
CA LEU A 448 -1.00 -3.74 -20.30
C LEU A 448 -1.92 -4.11 -21.48
N GLU A 449 -1.49 -3.88 -22.74
CA GLU A 449 -2.23 -4.35 -23.91
C GLU A 449 -2.33 -5.88 -23.92
N GLN A 450 -1.21 -6.58 -23.67
CA GLN A 450 -1.21 -8.05 -23.58
C GLN A 450 -2.16 -8.58 -22.49
N ILE A 451 -2.26 -7.89 -21.33
CA ILE A 451 -3.17 -8.30 -20.24
C ILE A 451 -4.63 -8.05 -20.62
N ALA A 452 -4.92 -7.00 -21.38
CA ALA A 452 -6.28 -6.69 -21.81
C ALA A 452 -6.81 -7.64 -22.86
N ASP A 453 -5.94 -8.32 -23.61
CA ASP A 453 -6.30 -9.28 -24.68
C ASP A 453 -6.54 -10.72 -24.15
N ASN A 454 -6.19 -10.99 -22.87
CA ASN A 454 -6.36 -12.29 -22.19
C ASN A 454 -7.67 -12.35 -21.40
#